data_7eb658b5a8762bf65a7885765cde61c2
#
_entry.id   7eb658b5a8762bf65a7885765cde61c2
#
_cell.length_a   1.000
_cell.length_b   1.000
_cell.length_c   1.000
_cell.angle_alpha   90.00
_cell.angle_beta   90.00
_cell.angle_gamma   90.00
#
_symmetry.space_group_name_H-M   'P 1'
#
loop_
_entity.id
_entity.type
_entity.pdbx_description
1 polymer ?
#
loop_
_entity_poly.entity_id
_entity_poly.type
_entity_poly.pdbx_seq_one_letter_code
_entity_poly.pdbx_strand_id
1 'polypeptide(L)'
;MNRSKQRKAFVEYLSRLIGVSTRQIYYYIKKYNSYNYPLTYTAALAAIEYSKIYFYTFPPVTLSWSYLLLNVHNYRDINRFIDKDLKIAAIILDAAVDYYWKKPCSDVPVDYDNDYWNQFWSAIDYLKSIAKEKWIHLEVTIPDYPDDYSRDWKKEHCLWRDTYTNIDRTLENVFFIMQQDANVKWLLPAQGYENIPESILISLEVYTNNKLHKKYRIALANLCTSKNVSTIVETLRVARAACHECKFHVFGPSVKAIEDAIEQGILRQGDSFDSSAWTYPRDRGLWSARNEPERRLYFELYLKRVAEALIGKTIDANFFNSY
;
A
#
# COMPACT_ATOMS: atom_id res chain seq x y z
N MET A 1 -0.64 34.10 13.25
CA MET A 1 0.80 33.74 13.44
C MET A 1 1.44 33.53 12.07
N ASN A 2 2.70 33.95 11.85
CA ASN A 2 3.35 33.77 10.55
C ASN A 2 3.58 32.27 10.28
N ARG A 3 3.27 31.76 9.06
CA ARG A 3 3.38 30.36 8.61
C ARG A 3 4.75 29.73 8.95
N SER A 4 5.84 30.52 8.89
CA SER A 4 7.18 30.07 9.26
C SER A 4 7.31 29.77 10.77
N LYS A 5 6.75 30.61 11.66
CA LYS A 5 6.78 30.37 13.11
C LYS A 5 5.98 29.14 13.51
N GLN A 6 4.85 28.91 12.85
CA GLN A 6 3.99 27.75 13.09
C GLN A 6 4.70 26.46 12.69
N ARG A 7 5.33 26.45 11.51
CA ARG A 7 6.07 25.28 11.05
C ARG A 7 7.27 24.97 11.96
N LYS A 8 7.95 25.98 12.48
CA LYS A 8 9.00 25.78 13.47
C LYS A 8 8.46 25.13 14.75
N ALA A 9 7.38 25.65 15.32
CA ALA A 9 6.76 25.08 16.51
C ALA A 9 6.29 23.63 16.28
N PHE A 10 5.75 23.34 15.09
CA PHE A 10 5.35 21.99 14.73
C PHE A 10 6.56 21.03 14.58
N VAL A 11 7.65 21.48 14.00
CA VAL A 11 8.88 20.69 13.90
C VAL A 11 9.45 20.37 15.29
N GLU A 12 9.45 21.34 16.19
CA GLU A 12 9.87 21.16 17.58
C GLU A 12 8.92 20.17 18.34
N TYR A 13 7.62 20.26 18.08
CA TYR A 13 6.65 19.33 18.61
C TYR A 13 6.87 17.90 18.09
N LEU A 14 6.99 17.71 16.76
CA LEU A 14 7.27 16.40 16.17
C LEU A 14 8.60 15.82 16.66
N SER A 15 9.62 16.63 16.78
CA SER A 15 10.93 16.24 17.30
C SER A 15 10.80 15.60 18.70
N ARG A 16 10.06 16.24 19.60
CA ARG A 16 9.77 15.69 20.95
C ARG A 16 8.90 14.46 20.93
N LEU A 17 7.86 14.46 20.07
CA LEU A 17 6.92 13.35 19.98
C LEU A 17 7.57 12.05 19.45
N ILE A 18 8.37 12.19 18.40
CA ILE A 18 9.03 11.05 17.72
C ILE A 18 10.35 10.68 18.43
N GLY A 19 10.97 11.61 19.14
CA GLY A 19 12.26 11.38 19.81
C GLY A 19 13.47 11.55 18.88
N VAL A 20 13.33 12.32 17.79
CA VAL A 20 14.42 12.64 16.85
C VAL A 20 14.75 14.13 16.90
N SER A 21 15.95 14.53 16.47
CA SER A 21 16.34 15.94 16.47
C SER A 21 15.50 16.78 15.52
N THR A 22 15.32 18.07 15.81
CA THR A 22 14.69 19.03 14.90
C THR A 22 15.42 19.09 13.56
N ARG A 23 16.75 18.96 13.56
CA ARG A 23 17.56 18.86 12.34
C ARG A 23 17.13 17.68 11.47
N GLN A 24 16.81 16.56 12.07
CA GLN A 24 16.35 15.37 11.35
C GLN A 24 14.94 15.56 10.76
N ILE A 25 14.03 16.21 11.49
CA ILE A 25 12.70 16.58 10.94
C ILE A 25 12.86 17.53 9.75
N TYR A 26 13.72 18.56 9.85
CA TYR A 26 13.99 19.45 8.71
C TYR A 26 14.63 18.72 7.53
N TYR A 27 15.50 17.75 7.79
CA TYR A 27 16.04 16.89 6.73
C TYR A 27 14.93 16.11 6.01
N TYR A 28 13.96 15.52 6.72
CA TYR A 28 12.83 14.84 6.13
C TYR A 28 11.95 15.77 5.28
N ILE A 29 11.66 16.97 5.82
CA ILE A 29 10.92 18.01 5.10
C ILE A 29 11.62 18.34 3.77
N LYS A 30 12.95 18.54 3.80
CA LYS A 30 13.76 18.84 2.62
C LYS A 30 13.81 17.65 1.65
N LYS A 31 14.01 16.46 2.18
CA LYS A 31 14.08 15.22 1.38
C LYS A 31 12.86 15.04 0.48
N TYR A 32 11.67 15.36 0.99
CA TYR A 32 10.40 15.20 0.28
C TYR A 32 9.85 16.51 -0.31
N ASN A 33 10.56 17.61 -0.22
CA ASN A 33 10.08 18.93 -0.63
C ASN A 33 8.75 19.33 0.05
N SER A 34 8.53 18.89 1.31
CA SER A 34 7.23 19.05 1.98
C SER A 34 6.98 20.38 2.64
N TYR A 35 7.79 21.42 2.33
CA TYR A 35 7.65 22.76 2.93
C TYR A 35 6.30 23.44 2.67
N ASN A 36 5.72 23.22 1.49
CA ASN A 36 4.47 23.85 1.06
C ASN A 36 3.22 23.00 1.29
N TYR A 37 3.42 21.76 1.77
CA TYR A 37 2.32 20.83 2.02
C TYR A 37 1.72 20.99 3.42
N PRO A 38 0.49 20.48 3.66
CA PRO A 38 -0.12 20.46 4.98
C PRO A 38 0.76 19.78 6.03
N LEU A 39 0.58 20.15 7.30
CA LEU A 39 1.38 19.59 8.40
C LEU A 39 1.16 18.09 8.57
N THR A 40 -0.03 17.57 8.21
CA THR A 40 -0.35 16.14 8.18
C THR A 40 0.58 15.35 7.27
N TYR A 41 0.95 15.90 6.11
CA TYR A 41 1.94 15.30 5.21
C TYR A 41 3.32 15.22 5.84
N THR A 42 3.74 16.31 6.47
CA THR A 42 5.03 16.37 7.15
C THR A 42 5.07 15.36 8.30
N ALA A 43 3.98 15.24 9.08
CA ALA A 43 3.88 14.26 10.16
C ALA A 43 3.97 12.83 9.65
N ALA A 44 3.19 12.49 8.62
CA ALA A 44 3.19 11.14 8.05
C ALA A 44 4.54 10.77 7.43
N LEU A 45 5.18 11.68 6.68
CA LEU A 45 6.51 11.46 6.12
C LEU A 45 7.58 11.29 7.21
N ALA A 46 7.51 12.08 8.28
CA ALA A 46 8.42 11.94 9.41
C ALA A 46 8.21 10.62 10.17
N ALA A 47 6.96 10.19 10.33
CA ALA A 47 6.62 8.91 10.95
C ALA A 47 7.12 7.72 10.12
N ILE A 48 6.97 7.77 8.80
CA ILE A 48 7.50 6.77 7.86
C ILE A 48 9.02 6.70 7.95
N GLU A 49 9.70 7.85 7.96
CA GLU A 49 11.16 7.89 8.06
C GLU A 49 11.67 7.39 9.42
N TYR A 50 10.90 7.58 10.46
CA TYR A 50 11.21 7.06 11.79
C TYR A 50 11.02 5.55 11.88
N SER A 51 9.83 5.06 11.51
CA SER A 51 9.46 3.64 11.61
C SER A 51 10.09 2.77 10.53
N LYS A 52 10.41 3.38 9.36
CA LYS A 52 10.77 2.67 8.13
C LYS A 52 9.70 1.66 7.68
N ILE A 53 8.43 1.92 8.05
CA ILE A 53 7.26 1.24 7.52
C ILE A 53 6.59 2.19 6.53
N TYR A 54 6.35 1.74 5.29
CA TYR A 54 5.97 2.61 4.19
C TYR A 54 4.49 2.52 3.89
N PHE A 55 3.83 3.68 3.72
CA PHE A 55 2.42 3.77 3.36
C PHE A 55 2.24 4.21 1.91
N TYR A 56 1.66 3.33 1.10
CA TYR A 56 1.35 3.58 -0.31
C TYR A 56 -0.13 3.89 -0.50
N THR A 57 -0.45 4.80 -1.41
CA THR A 57 -1.84 5.11 -1.77
C THR A 57 -1.90 5.90 -3.07
N PHE A 58 -3.08 5.95 -3.68
CA PHE A 58 -3.40 6.87 -4.77
C PHE A 58 -4.07 8.11 -4.17
N PRO A 59 -3.38 9.28 -4.10
CA PRO A 59 -3.92 10.46 -3.43
C PRO A 59 -5.03 11.13 -4.26
N PRO A 60 -5.82 12.07 -3.67
CA PRO A 60 -6.75 12.93 -4.42
C PRO A 60 -6.07 13.65 -5.58
N VAL A 61 -6.83 13.97 -6.63
CA VAL A 61 -6.29 14.54 -7.91
C VAL A 61 -5.50 15.83 -7.70
N THR A 62 -5.92 16.68 -6.76
CA THR A 62 -5.27 17.97 -6.46
C THR A 62 -4.03 17.85 -5.58
N LEU A 63 -3.78 16.67 -5.01
CA LEU A 63 -2.69 16.43 -4.07
C LEU A 63 -1.63 15.50 -4.67
N SER A 64 -0.47 15.46 -4.03
CA SER A 64 0.59 14.49 -4.31
C SER A 64 0.95 13.73 -3.05
N TRP A 65 1.55 12.55 -3.20
CA TRP A 65 2.07 11.74 -2.12
C TRP A 65 3.39 11.10 -2.54
N SER A 66 4.30 10.89 -1.60
CA SER A 66 5.64 10.39 -1.93
C SER A 66 5.71 8.88 -2.20
N TYR A 67 4.70 8.13 -1.80
CA TYR A 67 4.63 6.68 -1.98
C TYR A 67 3.33 6.33 -2.70
N LEU A 68 3.41 6.21 -4.03
CA LEU A 68 2.23 6.04 -4.87
C LEU A 68 1.87 4.56 -5.05
N LEU A 69 0.57 4.25 -4.95
CA LEU A 69 -0.02 3.03 -5.45
C LEU A 69 -0.72 3.35 -6.77
N LEU A 70 -0.25 2.80 -7.85
CA LEU A 70 -0.88 2.89 -9.17
C LEU A 70 -1.31 1.49 -9.59
N ASN A 71 -2.34 1.37 -10.40
CA ASN A 71 -2.70 0.10 -10.99
C ASN A 71 -2.53 0.11 -12.52
N VAL A 72 -2.62 -1.06 -13.12
CA VAL A 72 -2.45 -1.27 -14.57
C VAL A 72 -3.41 -0.41 -15.40
N HIS A 73 -4.58 -0.02 -14.86
CA HIS A 73 -5.54 0.80 -15.60
C HIS A 73 -5.30 2.31 -15.48
N ASN A 74 -4.59 2.75 -14.43
CA ASN A 74 -4.36 4.17 -14.16
C ASN A 74 -2.89 4.58 -14.09
N TYR A 75 -1.96 3.74 -14.54
CA TYR A 75 -0.53 4.01 -14.44
C TYR A 75 -0.09 5.36 -15.06
N ARG A 76 -0.81 5.84 -16.08
CA ARG A 76 -0.54 7.13 -16.72
C ARG A 76 -0.90 8.33 -15.85
N ASP A 77 -1.66 8.11 -14.78
CA ASP A 77 -1.97 9.15 -13.82
C ASP A 77 -0.73 9.64 -13.04
N ILE A 78 0.39 8.92 -13.14
CA ILE A 78 1.69 9.38 -12.64
C ILE A 78 2.02 10.80 -13.13
N ASN A 79 1.64 11.14 -14.37
CA ASN A 79 1.90 12.46 -14.95
C ASN A 79 1.26 13.60 -14.16
N ARG A 80 0.19 13.35 -13.41
CA ARG A 80 -0.44 14.34 -12.54
C ARG A 80 0.43 14.72 -11.34
N PHE A 81 1.42 13.90 -11.00
CA PHE A 81 2.22 14.02 -9.80
C PHE A 81 3.68 14.39 -10.07
N ILE A 82 4.18 14.12 -11.27
CA ILE A 82 5.60 14.30 -11.62
C ILE A 82 6.03 15.77 -11.53
N ASP A 83 5.16 16.69 -11.96
CA ASP A 83 5.44 18.13 -12.03
C ASP A 83 5.10 18.88 -10.73
N LYS A 84 4.75 18.16 -9.66
CA LYS A 84 4.40 18.75 -8.37
C LYS A 84 5.63 18.85 -7.47
N ASP A 85 5.58 19.80 -6.55
CA ASP A 85 6.69 20.08 -5.61
C ASP A 85 7.04 18.91 -4.69
N LEU A 86 6.04 18.06 -4.33
CA LEU A 86 6.30 16.91 -3.48
C LEU A 86 7.03 15.81 -4.25
N LYS A 87 8.20 15.42 -3.76
CA LYS A 87 9.02 14.40 -4.39
C LYS A 87 8.39 13.01 -4.25
N ILE A 88 8.18 12.33 -5.35
CA ILE A 88 7.84 10.91 -5.38
C ILE A 88 9.10 10.11 -5.02
N ALA A 89 9.00 9.24 -4.03
CA ALA A 89 10.11 8.40 -3.57
C ALA A 89 9.97 6.97 -4.12
N ALA A 90 8.75 6.45 -4.15
CA ALA A 90 8.49 5.09 -4.59
C ALA A 90 7.10 4.93 -5.21
N ILE A 91 6.98 3.94 -6.09
CA ILE A 91 5.75 3.52 -6.73
C ILE A 91 5.61 2.01 -6.55
N ILE A 92 4.40 1.57 -6.19
CA ILE A 92 3.96 0.20 -6.40
C ILE A 92 2.97 0.23 -7.57
N LEU A 93 3.24 -0.58 -8.60
CA LEU A 93 2.27 -0.89 -9.65
C LEU A 93 1.50 -2.13 -9.21
N ASP A 94 0.23 -1.95 -8.88
CA ASP A 94 -0.71 -3.02 -8.56
C ASP A 94 -1.22 -3.67 -9.85
N ALA A 95 -1.34 -4.99 -9.84
CA ALA A 95 -1.83 -5.79 -10.95
C ALA A 95 -3.32 -5.60 -11.28
N ALA A 96 -4.07 -4.85 -10.44
CA ALA A 96 -5.49 -4.56 -10.65
C ALA A 96 -6.38 -5.81 -10.69
N VAL A 97 -6.40 -6.51 -9.57
CA VAL A 97 -7.25 -7.70 -9.34
C VAL A 97 -8.74 -7.45 -9.67
N ASP A 98 -9.20 -6.20 -9.61
CA ASP A 98 -10.54 -5.78 -10.01
C ASP A 98 -10.85 -6.07 -11.49
N TYR A 99 -9.85 -6.38 -12.30
CA TYR A 99 -10.03 -6.89 -13.66
C TYR A 99 -10.87 -8.18 -13.67
N TYR A 100 -10.59 -9.09 -12.74
CA TYR A 100 -11.34 -10.33 -12.57
C TYR A 100 -12.80 -10.09 -12.24
N TRP A 101 -13.05 -9.13 -11.36
CA TRP A 101 -14.39 -8.87 -10.84
C TRP A 101 -15.34 -8.29 -11.89
N LYS A 102 -14.81 -7.83 -13.00
CA LYS A 102 -15.57 -7.28 -14.12
C LYS A 102 -15.86 -8.29 -15.24
N LYS A 103 -15.28 -9.49 -15.15
CA LYS A 103 -15.50 -10.53 -16.16
C LYS A 103 -16.86 -11.21 -15.95
N PRO A 104 -17.55 -11.56 -17.05
CA PRO A 104 -18.79 -12.34 -16.96
C PRO A 104 -18.53 -13.72 -16.36
N CYS A 105 -19.56 -14.29 -15.73
CA CYS A 105 -19.53 -15.64 -15.21
C CYS A 105 -19.18 -16.68 -16.27
N SER A 106 -18.32 -17.61 -15.93
CA SER A 106 -17.90 -18.73 -16.78
C SER A 106 -17.82 -20.01 -15.94
N ASP A 107 -18.09 -21.15 -16.57
CA ASP A 107 -17.91 -22.48 -15.96
C ASP A 107 -16.44 -22.90 -15.90
N VAL A 108 -15.55 -22.08 -16.45
CA VAL A 108 -14.10 -22.28 -16.41
C VAL A 108 -13.43 -21.14 -15.66
N PRO A 109 -12.26 -21.38 -15.05
CA PRO A 109 -11.49 -20.34 -14.40
C PRO A 109 -11.26 -19.16 -15.35
N VAL A 110 -11.60 -17.95 -14.90
CA VAL A 110 -11.29 -16.73 -15.65
C VAL A 110 -9.77 -16.53 -15.61
N ASP A 111 -9.19 -16.18 -16.73
CA ASP A 111 -7.76 -15.88 -16.84
C ASP A 111 -7.51 -14.46 -17.35
N TYR A 112 -6.29 -14.00 -17.18
CA TYR A 112 -5.83 -12.74 -17.78
C TYR A 112 -5.69 -12.93 -19.29
N ASP A 113 -6.39 -12.10 -20.07
CA ASP A 113 -6.34 -12.18 -21.53
C ASP A 113 -5.14 -11.39 -22.10
N ASN A 114 -4.96 -11.49 -23.42
CA ASN A 114 -3.88 -10.80 -24.11
C ASN A 114 -3.95 -9.28 -23.99
N ASP A 115 -5.15 -8.71 -23.90
CA ASP A 115 -5.31 -7.25 -23.74
C ASP A 115 -4.81 -6.80 -22.38
N TYR A 116 -5.12 -7.57 -21.34
CA TYR A 116 -4.57 -7.33 -20.01
C TYR A 116 -3.04 -7.44 -20.02
N TRP A 117 -2.45 -8.50 -20.57
CA TRP A 117 -1.01 -8.68 -20.59
C TRP A 117 -0.30 -7.57 -21.38
N ASN A 118 -0.86 -7.15 -22.52
CA ASN A 118 -0.34 -6.01 -23.28
C ASN A 118 -0.36 -4.72 -22.47
N GLN A 119 -1.43 -4.48 -21.70
CA GLN A 119 -1.54 -3.31 -20.83
C GLN A 119 -0.57 -3.39 -19.64
N PHE A 120 -0.43 -4.56 -19.04
CA PHE A 120 0.49 -4.80 -17.93
C PHE A 120 1.95 -4.49 -18.32
N TRP A 121 2.43 -5.06 -19.42
CA TRP A 121 3.79 -4.81 -19.91
C TRP A 121 3.98 -3.35 -20.34
N SER A 122 3.00 -2.76 -21.00
CA SER A 122 3.03 -1.33 -21.35
C SER A 122 3.12 -0.43 -20.12
N ALA A 123 2.42 -0.76 -19.04
CA ALA A 123 2.49 -0.02 -17.78
C ALA A 123 3.88 -0.14 -17.14
N ILE A 124 4.48 -1.33 -17.15
CA ILE A 124 5.83 -1.56 -16.64
C ILE A 124 6.85 -0.71 -17.42
N ASP A 125 6.85 -0.79 -18.74
CA ASP A 125 7.82 -0.06 -19.56
C ASP A 125 7.70 1.45 -19.39
N TYR A 126 6.46 1.94 -19.33
CA TYR A 126 6.19 3.36 -19.12
C TYR A 126 6.70 3.84 -17.74
N LEU A 127 6.32 3.15 -16.67
CA LEU A 127 6.73 3.54 -15.32
C LEU A 127 8.22 3.33 -15.08
N LYS A 128 8.82 2.32 -15.67
CA LYS A 128 10.25 2.06 -15.62
C LYS A 128 11.07 3.20 -16.24
N SER A 129 10.61 3.73 -17.38
CA SER A 129 11.22 4.90 -18.02
C SER A 129 11.20 6.11 -17.09
N ILE A 130 10.05 6.44 -16.51
CA ILE A 130 9.90 7.55 -15.56
C ILE A 130 10.71 7.32 -14.28
N ALA A 131 10.64 6.11 -13.72
CA ALA A 131 11.35 5.77 -12.49
C ALA A 131 12.86 5.91 -12.65
N LYS A 132 13.42 5.52 -13.79
CA LYS A 132 14.84 5.70 -14.12
C LYS A 132 15.20 7.17 -14.22
N GLU A 133 14.43 7.96 -14.95
CA GLU A 133 14.68 9.41 -15.15
C GLU A 133 14.62 10.18 -13.83
N LYS A 134 13.62 9.89 -12.99
CA LYS A 134 13.33 10.65 -11.76
C LYS A 134 13.92 10.03 -10.49
N TRP A 135 14.67 8.95 -10.60
CA TRP A 135 15.25 8.22 -9.46
C TRP A 135 14.19 7.74 -8.46
N ILE A 136 13.08 7.21 -8.98
CA ILE A 136 11.96 6.68 -8.22
C ILE A 136 12.15 5.16 -8.05
N HIS A 137 11.91 4.64 -6.85
CA HIS A 137 11.87 3.21 -6.62
C HIS A 137 10.57 2.62 -7.18
N LEU A 138 10.67 1.66 -8.08
CA LEU A 138 9.51 0.97 -8.67
C LEU A 138 9.48 -0.48 -8.23
N GLU A 139 8.37 -0.90 -7.64
CA GLU A 139 7.99 -2.29 -7.42
C GLU A 139 6.73 -2.62 -8.23
N VAL A 140 6.66 -3.83 -8.76
CA VAL A 140 5.54 -4.28 -9.58
C VAL A 140 4.94 -5.55 -8.99
N THR A 141 3.65 -5.51 -8.65
CA THR A 141 2.92 -6.69 -8.20
C THR A 141 2.71 -7.64 -9.36
N ILE A 142 3.08 -8.89 -9.17
CA ILE A 142 2.77 -9.93 -10.14
C ILE A 142 1.26 -10.21 -10.09
N PRO A 143 0.58 -10.35 -11.24
CA PRO A 143 -0.84 -10.67 -11.29
C PRO A 143 -1.17 -11.97 -10.54
N ASP A 144 -2.12 -11.89 -9.64
CA ASP A 144 -2.55 -12.96 -8.77
C ASP A 144 -4.02 -13.34 -9.01
N TYR A 145 -4.40 -14.49 -8.51
CA TYR A 145 -5.77 -15.02 -8.60
C TYR A 145 -6.40 -14.99 -7.22
N PRO A 146 -7.23 -13.97 -6.93
CA PRO A 146 -7.81 -13.81 -5.62
C PRO A 146 -8.87 -14.87 -5.36
N ASP A 147 -8.93 -15.28 -4.11
CA ASP A 147 -10.02 -16.06 -3.58
C ASP A 147 -10.66 -15.31 -2.42
N ASP A 148 -11.90 -14.93 -2.61
CA ASP A 148 -12.66 -14.18 -1.63
C ASP A 148 -13.99 -14.87 -1.36
N TYR A 149 -13.99 -15.73 -0.37
CA TYR A 149 -15.19 -16.47 0.05
C TYR A 149 -16.13 -15.69 0.96
N SER A 150 -15.73 -14.56 1.48
CA SER A 150 -16.45 -13.89 2.57
C SER A 150 -17.58 -12.98 2.12
N ARG A 151 -17.71 -12.66 0.83
CA ARG A 151 -18.61 -11.61 0.37
C ARG A 151 -19.85 -12.12 -0.34
N ASP A 152 -21.00 -11.53 -0.01
CA ASP A 152 -22.28 -11.80 -0.70
C ASP A 152 -22.23 -11.46 -2.19
N TRP A 153 -21.39 -10.53 -2.61
CA TRP A 153 -21.19 -10.18 -4.00
C TRP A 153 -20.59 -11.31 -4.86
N LYS A 154 -20.06 -12.35 -4.25
CA LYS A 154 -19.65 -13.57 -4.94
C LYS A 154 -20.78 -14.24 -5.74
N LYS A 155 -22.02 -13.99 -5.37
CA LYS A 155 -23.17 -14.44 -6.15
C LYS A 155 -23.29 -13.70 -7.48
N GLU A 156 -22.74 -12.50 -7.56
CA GLU A 156 -22.77 -11.61 -8.72
C GLU A 156 -21.46 -11.69 -9.53
N HIS A 157 -20.38 -12.11 -8.89
CA HIS A 157 -19.05 -12.22 -9.50
C HIS A 157 -18.61 -13.68 -9.47
N CYS A 158 -18.44 -14.26 -10.62
CA CYS A 158 -18.04 -15.66 -10.77
C CYS A 158 -16.54 -15.82 -10.58
N LEU A 159 -16.05 -15.53 -9.38
CA LEU A 159 -14.72 -15.94 -9.03
C LEU A 159 -14.64 -17.46 -8.96
N TRP A 160 -13.59 -18.00 -9.52
CA TRP A 160 -13.27 -19.42 -9.36
C TRP A 160 -13.02 -19.70 -7.88
N ARG A 161 -13.79 -20.64 -7.30
CA ARG A 161 -13.85 -20.84 -5.84
C ARG A 161 -12.90 -21.91 -5.32
N ASP A 162 -12.02 -22.41 -6.14
CA ASP A 162 -11.00 -23.34 -5.67
C ASP A 162 -9.75 -22.59 -5.26
N THR A 163 -9.60 -22.37 -3.96
CA THR A 163 -8.45 -21.62 -3.41
C THR A 163 -7.12 -22.30 -3.71
N TYR A 164 -7.04 -23.62 -3.64
CA TYR A 164 -5.79 -24.31 -3.95
C TYR A 164 -5.40 -24.09 -5.41
N THR A 165 -6.35 -24.23 -6.32
CA THR A 165 -6.14 -23.90 -7.73
C THR A 165 -5.74 -22.44 -7.92
N ASN A 166 -6.33 -21.48 -7.21
CA ASN A 166 -5.97 -20.08 -7.31
C ASN A 166 -4.58 -19.78 -6.74
N ILE A 167 -4.18 -20.43 -5.65
CA ILE A 167 -2.81 -20.33 -5.12
C ILE A 167 -1.82 -20.90 -6.15
N ASP A 168 -2.08 -22.07 -6.73
CA ASP A 168 -1.20 -22.70 -7.73
C ASP A 168 -1.07 -21.81 -8.97
N ARG A 169 -2.17 -21.30 -9.51
CA ARG A 169 -2.16 -20.36 -10.65
C ARG A 169 -1.40 -19.09 -10.35
N THR A 170 -1.50 -18.56 -9.13
CA THR A 170 -0.72 -17.41 -8.69
C THR A 170 0.77 -17.73 -8.67
N LEU A 171 1.15 -18.89 -8.16
CA LEU A 171 2.54 -19.33 -8.14
C LEU A 171 3.07 -19.58 -9.56
N GLU A 172 2.27 -20.16 -10.46
CA GLU A 172 2.61 -20.31 -11.87
C GLU A 172 2.89 -18.97 -12.53
N ASN A 173 2.04 -17.97 -12.31
CA ASN A 173 2.28 -16.60 -12.78
C ASN A 173 3.58 -16.01 -12.23
N VAL A 174 3.86 -16.23 -10.95
CA VAL A 174 5.10 -15.74 -10.32
C VAL A 174 6.32 -16.33 -11.06
N PHE A 175 6.38 -17.64 -11.24
CA PHE A 175 7.51 -18.28 -11.90
C PHE A 175 7.61 -17.93 -13.39
N PHE A 176 6.48 -17.82 -14.08
CA PHE A 176 6.45 -17.41 -15.49
C PHE A 176 6.98 -15.97 -15.67
N ILE A 177 6.47 -15.01 -14.89
CA ILE A 177 6.85 -13.59 -15.02
C ILE A 177 8.29 -13.37 -14.59
N MET A 178 8.76 -14.07 -13.55
CA MET A 178 10.15 -13.93 -13.11
C MET A 178 11.19 -14.43 -14.13
N GLN A 179 10.78 -15.24 -15.10
CA GLN A 179 11.62 -15.63 -16.23
C GLN A 179 11.74 -14.52 -17.28
N GLN A 180 10.84 -13.52 -17.25
CA GLN A 180 10.90 -12.38 -18.14
C GLN A 180 11.94 -11.37 -17.64
N ASP A 181 12.86 -10.94 -18.49
CA ASP A 181 13.85 -9.91 -18.15
C ASP A 181 13.26 -8.51 -18.19
N ALA A 182 12.39 -8.20 -17.23
CA ALA A 182 11.76 -6.89 -17.13
C ALA A 182 12.65 -5.86 -16.42
N ASN A 183 13.72 -6.29 -15.75
CA ASN A 183 14.60 -5.43 -14.94
C ASN A 183 13.83 -4.49 -13.98
N VAL A 184 12.89 -5.06 -13.25
CA VAL A 184 12.10 -4.40 -12.19
C VAL A 184 12.20 -5.19 -10.89
N LYS A 185 11.82 -4.57 -9.78
CA LYS A 185 11.62 -5.29 -8.53
C LYS A 185 10.20 -5.82 -8.45
N TRP A 186 10.09 -7.12 -8.39
CA TRP A 186 8.81 -7.79 -8.25
C TRP A 186 8.32 -7.74 -6.80
N LEU A 187 7.01 -7.59 -6.66
CA LEU A 187 6.28 -7.79 -5.42
C LEU A 187 5.51 -9.11 -5.56
N LEU A 188 5.85 -10.09 -4.73
CA LEU A 188 5.37 -11.47 -4.87
C LEU A 188 4.05 -11.65 -4.11
N PRO A 189 2.92 -11.88 -4.77
CA PRO A 189 1.65 -12.05 -4.11
C PRO A 189 1.59 -13.39 -3.38
N ALA A 190 1.35 -13.38 -2.07
CA ALA A 190 1.03 -14.56 -1.30
C ALA A 190 -0.48 -14.62 -1.09
N GLN A 191 -1.12 -15.58 -1.75
CA GLN A 191 -2.55 -15.85 -1.64
C GLN A 191 -2.87 -16.87 -0.57
N GLY A 192 -4.08 -16.80 -0.03
CA GLY A 192 -4.62 -17.72 0.95
C GLY A 192 -6.10 -17.49 1.16
N TYR A 193 -6.75 -18.30 1.96
CA TYR A 193 -8.14 -18.10 2.37
C TYR A 193 -8.26 -16.88 3.28
N GLU A 194 -9.23 -16.02 3.03
CA GLU A 194 -9.43 -14.79 3.80
C GLU A 194 -9.59 -15.03 5.31
N ASN A 195 -10.29 -16.12 5.67
CA ASN A 195 -10.62 -16.42 7.06
C ASN A 195 -9.79 -17.57 7.67
N ILE A 196 -8.75 -18.03 6.98
CA ILE A 196 -7.84 -19.07 7.44
C ILE A 196 -6.40 -18.53 7.36
N PRO A 197 -5.92 -17.86 8.42
CA PRO A 197 -4.60 -17.24 8.44
C PRO A 197 -3.46 -18.16 8.01
N GLU A 198 -3.53 -19.44 8.40
CA GLU A 198 -2.48 -20.42 8.12
C GLU A 198 -2.38 -20.78 6.63
N SER A 199 -3.41 -20.55 5.84
CA SER A 199 -3.39 -20.85 4.40
C SER A 199 -2.33 -20.07 3.63
N ILE A 200 -1.90 -18.90 4.15
CA ILE A 200 -0.82 -18.10 3.58
C ILE A 200 0.52 -18.85 3.53
N LEU A 201 0.68 -19.86 4.40
CA LEU A 201 1.91 -20.64 4.52
C LEU A 201 2.26 -21.36 3.22
N ILE A 202 1.27 -21.77 2.42
CA ILE A 202 1.48 -22.47 1.14
C ILE A 202 2.36 -21.60 0.22
N SER A 203 1.95 -20.36 0.00
CA SER A 203 2.74 -19.43 -0.84
C SER A 203 4.08 -19.08 -0.20
N LEU A 204 4.11 -18.85 1.13
CA LEU A 204 5.34 -18.46 1.84
C LEU A 204 6.38 -19.57 1.82
N GLU A 205 5.99 -20.83 1.96
CA GLU A 205 6.89 -21.97 1.89
C GLU A 205 7.56 -22.07 0.52
N VAL A 206 6.80 -21.91 -0.55
CA VAL A 206 7.35 -21.87 -1.91
C VAL A 206 8.38 -20.74 -2.07
N TYR A 207 8.07 -19.53 -1.58
CA TYR A 207 8.99 -18.38 -1.70
C TYR A 207 10.23 -18.51 -0.84
N THR A 208 10.12 -19.10 0.35
CA THR A 208 11.26 -19.30 1.25
C THR A 208 12.17 -20.43 0.77
N ASN A 209 11.61 -21.56 0.34
CA ASN A 209 12.36 -22.69 -0.20
C ASN A 209 13.15 -22.30 -1.45
N ASN A 210 12.59 -21.47 -2.33
CA ASN A 210 13.26 -20.93 -3.50
C ASN A 210 14.11 -19.68 -3.22
N LYS A 211 14.24 -19.24 -1.96
CA LYS A 211 14.99 -18.05 -1.52
C LYS A 211 14.56 -16.74 -2.17
N LEU A 212 13.35 -16.68 -2.72
CA LEU A 212 12.81 -15.49 -3.39
C LEU A 212 12.61 -14.33 -2.42
N HIS A 213 12.23 -14.61 -1.18
CA HIS A 213 12.08 -13.65 -0.08
C HIS A 213 13.34 -12.82 0.20
N LYS A 214 14.53 -13.32 -0.17
CA LYS A 214 15.80 -12.58 0.00
C LYS A 214 15.98 -11.46 -1.01
N LYS A 215 15.34 -11.58 -2.16
CA LYS A 215 15.47 -10.62 -3.27
C LYS A 215 14.24 -9.72 -3.40
N TYR A 216 13.07 -10.25 -3.08
CA TYR A 216 11.79 -9.60 -3.34
C TYR A 216 10.98 -9.47 -2.04
N ARG A 217 10.13 -8.44 -2.00
CA ARG A 217 9.12 -8.26 -0.96
C ARG A 217 7.95 -9.19 -1.26
N ILE A 218 7.30 -9.71 -0.22
CA ILE A 218 6.10 -10.54 -0.34
C ILE A 218 4.89 -9.70 -0.03
N ALA A 219 3.88 -9.72 -0.91
CA ALA A 219 2.61 -9.05 -0.73
C ALA A 219 1.57 -10.03 -0.17
N LEU A 220 1.00 -9.71 0.99
CA LEU A 220 -0.09 -10.48 1.58
C LEU A 220 -1.39 -10.07 0.89
N ALA A 221 -1.80 -10.83 -0.13
CA ALA A 221 -2.79 -10.41 -1.11
C ALA A 221 -4.23 -10.73 -0.69
N ASN A 222 -4.43 -11.70 0.18
CA ASN A 222 -5.76 -12.11 0.66
C ASN A 222 -6.40 -11.19 1.71
N LEU A 223 -5.75 -10.09 2.09
CA LEU A 223 -6.20 -9.21 3.18
C LEU A 223 -6.99 -7.98 2.73
N CYS A 224 -6.93 -7.62 1.45
CA CYS A 224 -7.53 -6.38 0.93
C CYS A 224 -9.05 -6.32 1.10
N THR A 225 -9.72 -7.45 1.23
CA THR A 225 -11.17 -7.56 1.40
C THR A 225 -11.60 -7.78 2.84
N SER A 226 -10.67 -8.17 3.72
CA SER A 226 -10.96 -8.43 5.11
C SER A 226 -11.32 -7.14 5.88
N LYS A 227 -12.43 -7.19 6.61
CA LYS A 227 -12.85 -6.12 7.52
C LYS A 227 -12.54 -6.46 8.97
N ASN A 228 -12.13 -7.69 9.23
CA ASN A 228 -11.86 -8.17 10.58
C ASN A 228 -10.40 -7.89 10.96
N VAL A 229 -10.23 -6.97 11.90
CA VAL A 229 -8.90 -6.57 12.40
C VAL A 229 -8.14 -7.76 12.96
N SER A 230 -8.80 -8.65 13.73
CA SER A 230 -8.13 -9.80 14.35
C SER A 230 -7.65 -10.80 13.30
N THR A 231 -8.42 -11.05 12.24
CA THR A 231 -8.01 -11.91 11.12
C THR A 231 -6.79 -11.33 10.39
N ILE A 232 -6.79 -10.02 10.12
CA ILE A 232 -5.65 -9.35 9.48
C ILE A 232 -4.39 -9.51 10.35
N VAL A 233 -4.49 -9.18 11.63
CA VAL A 233 -3.34 -9.26 12.57
C VAL A 233 -2.85 -10.70 12.73
N GLU A 234 -3.77 -11.68 12.77
CA GLU A 234 -3.39 -13.09 12.87
C GLU A 234 -2.68 -13.58 11.61
N THR A 235 -3.18 -13.26 10.42
CA THR A 235 -2.49 -13.60 9.16
C THR A 235 -1.09 -12.99 9.10
N LEU A 236 -0.94 -11.74 9.53
CA LEU A 236 0.37 -11.09 9.63
C LEU A 236 1.29 -11.80 10.63
N ARG A 237 0.75 -12.26 11.78
CA ARG A 237 1.50 -12.99 12.79
C ARG A 237 1.99 -14.34 12.27
N VAL A 238 1.11 -15.10 11.62
CA VAL A 238 1.43 -16.38 10.98
C VAL A 238 2.51 -16.20 9.92
N ALA A 239 2.33 -15.22 9.04
CA ALA A 239 3.32 -14.90 7.99
C ALA A 239 4.68 -14.52 8.60
N ARG A 240 4.69 -13.71 9.66
CA ARG A 240 5.91 -13.27 10.32
C ARG A 240 6.61 -14.41 11.08
N ALA A 241 5.86 -15.31 11.68
CA ALA A 241 6.41 -16.49 12.33
C ALA A 241 7.06 -17.44 11.31
N ALA A 242 6.44 -17.62 10.14
CA ALA A 242 6.97 -18.47 9.07
C ALA A 242 8.19 -17.87 8.38
N CYS A 243 8.27 -16.56 8.26
CA CYS A 243 9.42 -15.88 7.65
C CYS A 243 9.78 -14.61 8.44
N HIS A 244 10.68 -14.78 9.40
CA HIS A 244 11.11 -13.68 10.26
C HIS A 244 11.82 -12.56 9.47
N GLU A 245 12.70 -12.90 8.52
CA GLU A 245 13.47 -11.93 7.72
C GLU A 245 12.73 -11.35 6.53
N CYS A 246 11.58 -11.89 6.14
CA CYS A 246 10.81 -11.39 5.02
C CYS A 246 10.40 -9.92 5.20
N LYS A 247 10.40 -9.19 4.10
CA LYS A 247 9.74 -7.88 4.02
C LYS A 247 8.36 -8.08 3.43
N PHE A 248 7.36 -7.57 4.12
CA PHE A 248 5.97 -7.70 3.70
C PHE A 248 5.40 -6.40 3.17
N HIS A 249 4.52 -6.53 2.19
CA HIS A 249 3.54 -5.53 1.82
C HIS A 249 2.16 -6.04 2.16
N VAL A 250 1.33 -5.23 2.80
CA VAL A 250 -0.02 -5.61 3.24
C VAL A 250 -1.03 -4.83 2.42
N PHE A 251 -1.80 -5.53 1.60
CA PHE A 251 -2.82 -4.90 0.76
C PHE A 251 -4.07 -4.54 1.55
N GLY A 252 -4.48 -3.29 1.47
CA GLY A 252 -5.76 -2.76 1.92
C GLY A 252 -6.12 -2.89 3.41
N PRO A 253 -5.19 -3.02 4.37
CA PRO A 253 -5.55 -3.21 5.77
C PRO A 253 -6.20 -1.95 6.35
N SER A 254 -6.99 -2.14 7.41
CA SER A 254 -7.44 -1.00 8.22
C SER A 254 -6.27 -0.40 9.01
N VAL A 255 -6.33 0.93 9.29
CA VAL A 255 -5.31 1.59 10.13
C VAL A 255 -5.21 0.93 11.51
N LYS A 256 -6.33 0.46 12.07
CA LYS A 256 -6.33 -0.23 13.37
C LYS A 256 -5.57 -1.55 13.31
N ALA A 257 -5.69 -2.31 12.23
CA ALA A 257 -4.91 -3.55 12.08
C ALA A 257 -3.41 -3.27 11.95
N ILE A 258 -3.03 -2.17 11.29
CA ILE A 258 -1.63 -1.72 11.20
C ILE A 258 -1.10 -1.31 12.58
N GLU A 259 -1.87 -0.51 13.32
CA GLU A 259 -1.53 -0.11 14.69
C GLU A 259 -1.26 -1.32 15.58
N ASP A 260 -2.22 -2.26 15.63
CA ASP A 260 -2.12 -3.48 16.44
C ASP A 260 -0.93 -4.35 16.02
N ALA A 261 -0.65 -4.46 14.73
CA ALA A 261 0.48 -5.22 14.21
C ALA A 261 1.84 -4.56 14.53
N ILE A 262 1.91 -3.24 14.59
CA ILE A 262 3.11 -2.49 15.01
C ILE A 262 3.33 -2.63 16.52
N GLU A 263 2.28 -2.44 17.32
CA GLU A 263 2.35 -2.59 18.78
C GLU A 263 2.83 -3.98 19.19
N GLN A 264 2.43 -5.01 18.44
CA GLN A 264 2.84 -6.40 18.67
C GLN A 264 4.20 -6.76 18.02
N GLY A 265 4.88 -5.82 17.37
CA GLY A 265 6.16 -6.06 16.70
C GLY A 265 6.09 -6.99 15.49
N ILE A 266 4.88 -7.19 14.93
CA ILE A 266 4.66 -8.02 13.75
C ILE A 266 5.10 -7.28 12.49
N LEU A 267 4.61 -6.05 12.31
CA LEU A 267 5.11 -5.14 11.29
C LEU A 267 6.35 -4.40 11.79
N ARG A 268 7.34 -4.26 10.93
CA ARG A 268 8.65 -3.74 11.30
C ARG A 268 9.33 -3.01 10.15
N GLN A 269 10.51 -2.52 10.43
CA GLN A 269 11.32 -1.79 9.46
C GLN A 269 11.47 -2.55 8.13
N GLY A 270 11.13 -1.89 7.03
CA GLY A 270 11.18 -2.43 5.67
C GLY A 270 9.86 -2.97 5.16
N ASP A 271 8.87 -3.16 6.04
CA ASP A 271 7.52 -3.52 5.62
C ASP A 271 6.78 -2.31 5.04
N SER A 272 5.66 -2.58 4.39
CA SER A 272 4.79 -1.56 3.83
C SER A 272 3.33 -2.01 3.81
N PHE A 273 2.45 -1.06 3.64
CA PHE A 273 1.03 -1.28 3.43
C PHE A 273 0.45 -0.21 2.51
N ASP A 274 -0.71 -0.49 1.96
CA ASP A 274 -1.48 0.48 1.20
C ASP A 274 -2.89 0.63 1.76
N SER A 275 -3.59 1.67 1.38
CA SER A 275 -5.01 1.78 1.66
C SER A 275 -5.67 2.83 0.78
N SER A 276 -6.89 2.52 0.36
CA SER A 276 -7.85 3.47 -0.23
C SER A 276 -8.98 3.85 0.76
N ALA A 277 -8.90 3.46 2.03
CA ALA A 277 -9.97 3.64 3.02
C ALA A 277 -10.34 5.11 3.27
N TRP A 278 -9.46 6.05 2.98
CA TRP A 278 -9.76 7.48 3.02
C TRP A 278 -10.84 7.90 2.00
N THR A 279 -11.10 7.11 0.96
CA THR A 279 -12.15 7.37 -0.03
C THR A 279 -13.55 6.98 0.47
N TYR A 280 -13.62 6.22 1.56
CA TYR A 280 -14.86 5.68 2.14
C TYR A 280 -15.03 6.11 3.61
N PRO A 281 -15.32 7.39 3.89
CA PRO A 281 -15.47 7.86 5.26
C PRO A 281 -16.75 7.27 5.87
N ARG A 282 -16.59 6.26 6.74
CA ARG A 282 -17.70 5.54 7.38
C ARG A 282 -18.45 6.39 8.40
N ASP A 283 -17.80 7.38 8.98
CA ASP A 283 -18.31 8.17 10.12
C ASP A 283 -19.53 9.03 9.79
N ARG A 284 -19.90 9.17 8.52
CA ARG A 284 -21.00 10.03 8.07
C ARG A 284 -22.03 9.34 7.19
N GLY A 285 -22.02 8.02 7.10
CA GLY A 285 -22.91 7.29 6.19
C GLY A 285 -22.66 7.59 4.70
N LEU A 286 -21.54 8.21 4.37
CA LEU A 286 -21.11 8.48 3.00
C LEU A 286 -20.24 7.34 2.54
N TRP A 287 -20.61 6.72 1.43
CA TRP A 287 -19.84 5.63 0.82
C TRP A 287 -18.58 6.12 0.09
N SER A 288 -18.57 7.41 -0.32
CA SER A 288 -17.41 8.06 -0.91
C SER A 288 -17.45 9.56 -0.67
N ALA A 289 -16.30 10.21 -0.64
CA ALA A 289 -16.21 11.65 -0.68
C ALA A 289 -16.79 12.17 -2.01
N ARG A 290 -17.75 13.09 -1.93
CA ARG A 290 -18.55 13.54 -3.09
C ARG A 290 -17.82 14.53 -3.98
N ASN A 291 -16.90 15.29 -3.41
CA ASN A 291 -16.18 16.35 -4.11
C ASN A 291 -14.71 16.40 -3.69
N GLU A 292 -13.91 17.12 -4.44
CA GLU A 292 -12.46 17.17 -4.23
C GLU A 292 -12.05 17.82 -2.88
N PRO A 293 -12.69 18.87 -2.37
CA PRO A 293 -12.39 19.39 -1.03
C PRO A 293 -12.61 18.36 0.09
N GLU A 294 -13.69 17.57 0.02
CA GLU A 294 -13.93 16.50 0.99
C GLU A 294 -12.87 15.40 0.86
N ARG A 295 -12.54 14.99 -0.35
CA ARG A 295 -11.48 13.99 -0.59
C ARG A 295 -10.15 14.44 0.01
N ARG A 296 -9.81 15.70 -0.17
CA ARG A 296 -8.61 16.30 0.41
C ARG A 296 -8.64 16.25 1.93
N LEU A 297 -9.73 16.71 2.54
CA LEU A 297 -9.89 16.69 4.01
C LEU A 297 -9.76 15.27 4.56
N TYR A 298 -10.47 14.30 3.98
CA TYR A 298 -10.39 12.91 4.43
C TYR A 298 -9.01 12.31 4.27
N PHE A 299 -8.32 12.64 3.18
CA PHE A 299 -6.97 12.20 2.97
C PHE A 299 -6.01 12.77 4.03
N GLU A 300 -6.12 14.05 4.34
CA GLU A 300 -5.31 14.69 5.38
C GLU A 300 -5.58 14.09 6.78
N LEU A 301 -6.84 13.83 7.12
CA LEU A 301 -7.21 13.15 8.37
C LEU A 301 -6.68 11.71 8.41
N TYR A 302 -6.73 11.02 7.27
CA TYR A 302 -6.20 9.67 7.16
C TYR A 302 -4.68 9.64 7.34
N LEU A 303 -3.95 10.57 6.74
CA LEU A 303 -2.50 10.70 6.93
C LEU A 303 -2.12 10.98 8.38
N LYS A 304 -2.93 11.76 9.10
CA LYS A 304 -2.74 11.93 10.55
C LYS A 304 -2.84 10.60 11.28
N ARG A 305 -3.89 9.81 11.03
CA ARG A 305 -4.06 8.48 11.64
C ARG A 305 -2.93 7.52 11.30
N VAL A 306 -2.48 7.52 10.05
CA VAL A 306 -1.30 6.73 9.62
C VAL A 306 -0.07 7.14 10.42
N ALA A 307 0.18 8.44 10.57
CA ALA A 307 1.30 8.92 11.37
C ALA A 307 1.21 8.46 12.83
N GLU A 308 0.03 8.56 13.44
CA GLU A 308 -0.23 8.12 14.82
C GLU A 308 0.02 6.62 14.99
N ALA A 309 -0.49 5.80 14.07
CA ALA A 309 -0.25 4.36 14.09
C ALA A 309 1.25 4.01 13.98
N LEU A 310 1.98 4.69 13.08
CA LEU A 310 3.40 4.45 12.86
C LEU A 310 4.30 4.83 14.04
N ILE A 311 3.89 5.82 14.84
CA ILE A 311 4.68 6.28 16.01
C ILE A 311 4.16 5.75 17.35
N GLY A 312 3.00 5.10 17.36
CA GLY A 312 2.33 4.61 18.58
C GLY A 312 1.91 5.74 19.55
N LYS A 313 1.64 6.94 19.05
CA LYS A 313 1.31 8.13 19.87
C LYS A 313 0.32 9.04 19.14
N THR A 314 -0.62 9.61 19.89
CA THR A 314 -1.58 10.59 19.36
C THR A 314 -0.91 11.94 19.05
N ILE A 315 -1.23 12.50 17.89
CA ILE A 315 -0.77 13.82 17.46
C ILE A 315 -1.81 14.87 17.84
N ASP A 316 -1.41 15.90 18.58
CA ASP A 316 -2.32 16.96 19.05
C ASP A 316 -3.04 17.64 17.87
N ALA A 317 -4.38 17.59 17.91
CA ALA A 317 -5.25 18.21 16.91
C ALA A 317 -5.06 19.73 16.79
N ASN A 318 -4.63 20.40 17.87
CA ASN A 318 -4.40 21.84 17.86
C ASN A 318 -3.37 22.30 16.83
N PHE A 319 -2.44 21.44 16.46
CA PHE A 319 -1.48 21.73 15.38
C PHE A 319 -2.08 21.66 13.97
N PHE A 320 -3.26 21.04 13.82
CA PHE A 320 -3.93 20.88 12.52
C PHE A 320 -5.13 21.82 12.37
N ASN A 321 -5.78 22.20 13.47
CA ASN A 321 -6.98 23.03 13.47
C ASN A 321 -6.70 24.55 13.44
N SER A 322 -5.42 24.95 13.47
CA SER A 322 -5.03 26.37 13.48
C SER A 322 -4.93 26.96 12.04
N TYR A 323 -5.56 26.35 11.02
CA TYR A 323 -5.43 26.72 9.60
C TYR A 323 -6.76 26.75 8.85
#